data_a1fbb6418fb84e0c5aa6045c572624d0
#
_entry.id   a1fbb6418fb84e0c5aa6045c572624d0
#
_cell.length_a   1.000
_cell.length_b   1.000
_cell.length_c   1.000
_cell.angle_alpha   90.00
_cell.angle_beta   90.00
_cell.angle_gamma   90.00
#
_symmetry.space_group_name_H-M   'P 1'
#
loop_
_entity.id
_entity.type
_entity.pdbx_description
1 polymer ?
#
loop_
_entity_poly.entity_id
_entity_poly.type
_entity_poly.pdbx_seq_one_letter_code
_entity_poly.pdbx_strand_id
1 'polypeptide(L)'
;MRNDYTGNEAAELQAELTKGWSTWYTGSVLSHVSLPEGFGLNLMLMDGQSGDTLERALIGRESFASKEHIIAGPRTYDGSYTELELEWRNIHIRIQSATLKNELYLLITPIKVTQDDSLIIDPGMFWNREGEISIDQNSISGQTRFSTISMYVSGNGTTSDNIKVSLDKAVAISSGESMSKEEVEKMINKAKTNIPDGKSTYKKTPELYNAMQRVLAWNTLYDPINNRAITPVSRNWCVPSGGWVLFEWDTYFAAYMLSLDSKELAYANAIAITKEITDKGFVPNNTQPGIKSLDRSQPPVGAFVVKEIYKNHKEKWLLYELFDDLLKWNRWWADNRDIDGYLSYGTDPYDYGDVYHRSYRGIGKLKGAKWESGLDNSPMYDDVVFDTTIHQMMLADVGLMSLYINECRSLSEIAGVLGKTEIEQELTERAASYSKKLETLWNEEFGLYLNKDLVTGQFSYRLSPTLFYPLLVKVPNQEQATRMMKEHFYNPEEFWGEYIMPSIARNDSAYKDNHYWRGRIWAPMNFLVYLGIRNYELPDAQKDMAEKSKNLLLKSWIGENHVYENYNAETGQGDDAGWSDKFYHWGALLGFIGIMEEGYVASPELPLVDKN
;
A
#
# COMPACT_ATOMS: atom_id res chain seq x y z
N MET A 1 -18.22 15.97 -27.57
CA MET A 1 -17.31 14.80 -27.67
C MET A 1 -18.09 13.57 -27.24
N ARG A 2 -18.14 12.52 -28.04
CA ARG A 2 -18.83 11.26 -27.67
C ARG A 2 -18.13 10.68 -26.45
N ASN A 3 -18.93 10.28 -25.47
CA ASN A 3 -18.48 9.57 -24.30
C ASN A 3 -18.07 8.15 -24.74
N ASP A 4 -16.79 7.87 -24.84
CA ASP A 4 -16.29 6.54 -25.26
C ASP A 4 -16.27 5.54 -24.07
N TYR A 5 -16.84 5.90 -22.91
CA TYR A 5 -16.97 5.00 -21.77
C TYR A 5 -18.06 3.96 -22.02
N THR A 6 -17.67 2.70 -22.05
CA THR A 6 -18.54 1.54 -22.35
C THR A 6 -18.98 0.78 -21.10
N GLY A 7 -18.29 1.00 -19.96
CA GLY A 7 -18.46 0.25 -18.71
C GLY A 7 -17.75 -1.09 -18.66
N ASN A 8 -16.94 -1.42 -19.68
CA ASN A 8 -16.17 -2.67 -19.74
C ASN A 8 -14.68 -2.47 -19.45
N GLU A 9 -14.21 -1.22 -19.42
CA GLU A 9 -12.79 -0.87 -19.35
C GLU A 9 -12.10 -1.45 -18.10
N ALA A 10 -12.79 -1.47 -16.97
CA ALA A 10 -12.28 -2.05 -15.72
C ALA A 10 -12.10 -3.58 -15.84
N ALA A 11 -13.05 -4.26 -16.47
CA ALA A 11 -12.97 -5.71 -16.70
C ALA A 11 -11.88 -6.06 -17.72
N GLU A 12 -11.74 -5.28 -18.78
CA GLU A 12 -10.69 -5.45 -19.81
C GLU A 12 -9.31 -5.23 -19.20
N LEU A 13 -9.15 -4.18 -18.36
CA LEU A 13 -7.93 -3.91 -17.62
C LEU A 13 -7.51 -5.11 -16.75
N GLN A 14 -8.43 -5.64 -15.95
CA GLN A 14 -8.14 -6.78 -15.08
C GLN A 14 -7.84 -8.04 -15.88
N ALA A 15 -8.54 -8.30 -16.97
CA ALA A 15 -8.26 -9.43 -17.86
C ALA A 15 -6.87 -9.35 -18.49
N GLU A 16 -6.38 -8.15 -18.82
CA GLU A 16 -5.02 -7.95 -19.33
C GLU A 16 -3.96 -8.12 -18.25
N LEU A 17 -4.19 -7.59 -17.04
CA LEU A 17 -3.26 -7.73 -15.92
C LEU A 17 -3.15 -9.17 -15.41
N THR A 18 -4.24 -9.93 -15.47
CA THR A 18 -4.32 -11.27 -14.87
C THR A 18 -4.12 -12.39 -15.89
N LYS A 19 -3.15 -12.21 -16.81
CA LYS A 19 -2.78 -13.26 -17.77
C LYS A 19 -1.27 -13.47 -17.83
N GLY A 20 -0.89 -14.72 -18.11
CA GLY A 20 0.51 -15.13 -18.22
C GLY A 20 1.14 -15.49 -16.87
N TRP A 21 2.44 -15.69 -16.85
CA TRP A 21 3.16 -16.12 -15.66
C TRP A 21 3.35 -14.98 -14.65
N SER A 22 3.13 -15.27 -13.39
CA SER A 22 3.27 -14.32 -12.30
C SER A 22 3.85 -14.96 -11.03
N THR A 23 4.37 -14.16 -10.11
CA THR A 23 4.73 -14.54 -8.75
C THR A 23 3.74 -13.97 -7.73
N TRP A 24 2.47 -13.85 -8.11
CA TRP A 24 1.41 -13.19 -7.34
C TRP A 24 0.66 -14.10 -6.38
N TYR A 25 1.19 -15.30 -6.13
CA TYR A 25 0.66 -16.17 -5.10
C TYR A 25 1.04 -15.63 -3.70
N THR A 26 0.06 -15.46 -2.83
CA THR A 26 0.25 -14.86 -1.50
C THR A 26 1.22 -15.66 -0.63
N GLY A 27 1.15 -16.99 -0.69
CA GLY A 27 1.85 -17.86 0.25
C GLY A 27 3.36 -17.93 0.10
N SER A 28 3.90 -17.59 -1.09
CA SER A 28 5.34 -17.62 -1.32
C SER A 28 5.76 -16.76 -2.49
N VAL A 29 6.83 -15.97 -2.34
CA VAL A 29 7.45 -15.21 -3.46
C VAL A 29 8.20 -16.09 -4.44
N LEU A 30 8.40 -17.36 -4.10
CA LEU A 30 9.08 -18.35 -4.94
C LEU A 30 8.12 -19.10 -5.85
N SER A 31 6.81 -18.96 -5.68
CA SER A 31 5.81 -19.60 -6.54
C SER A 31 5.66 -18.83 -7.85
N HIS A 32 5.65 -19.56 -8.96
CA HIS A 32 5.43 -19.05 -10.31
C HIS A 32 4.19 -19.71 -10.89
N VAL A 33 3.16 -18.92 -11.18
CA VAL A 33 1.84 -19.43 -11.54
C VAL A 33 1.37 -18.80 -12.85
N SER A 34 0.88 -19.61 -13.76
CA SER A 34 0.24 -19.18 -15.01
C SER A 34 -1.20 -18.73 -14.74
N LEU A 35 -1.53 -17.51 -15.12
CA LEU A 35 -2.86 -16.91 -14.98
C LEU A 35 -3.57 -16.88 -16.35
N PRO A 36 -4.86 -17.10 -16.38
CA PRO A 36 -5.78 -17.44 -15.29
C PRO A 36 -5.86 -18.95 -14.96
N GLU A 37 -5.04 -19.78 -15.61
CA GLU A 37 -5.08 -21.25 -15.54
C GLU A 37 -4.88 -21.78 -14.12
N GLY A 38 -3.99 -21.16 -13.35
CA GLY A 38 -3.67 -21.57 -12.00
C GLY A 38 -2.68 -22.75 -11.92
N PHE A 39 -2.17 -23.25 -13.02
CA PHE A 39 -1.03 -24.18 -13.01
C PHE A 39 0.25 -23.44 -12.64
N GLY A 40 1.07 -24.00 -11.75
CA GLY A 40 2.31 -23.34 -11.36
C GLY A 40 3.29 -24.27 -10.63
N LEU A 41 4.42 -23.69 -10.30
CA LEU A 41 5.49 -24.31 -9.54
C LEU A 41 5.68 -23.56 -8.22
N ASN A 42 5.74 -24.28 -7.11
CA ASN A 42 6.30 -23.77 -5.87
C ASN A 42 7.74 -24.27 -5.72
N LEU A 43 8.67 -23.35 -5.55
CA LEU A 43 10.08 -23.69 -5.30
C LEU A 43 10.29 -23.76 -3.79
N MET A 44 10.82 -24.89 -3.30
CA MET A 44 11.12 -25.14 -1.90
C MET A 44 12.61 -25.48 -1.74
N LEU A 45 13.17 -25.21 -0.56
CA LEU A 45 14.56 -25.55 -0.25
C LEU A 45 14.61 -26.65 0.81
N MET A 46 15.52 -27.58 0.65
CA MET A 46 15.82 -28.59 1.66
C MET A 46 17.28 -28.47 2.11
N ASP A 47 17.46 -28.24 3.40
CA ASP A 47 18.77 -28.29 4.06
C ASP A 47 19.23 -29.75 4.18
N GLY A 48 20.30 -30.11 3.48
CA GLY A 48 20.83 -31.48 3.45
C GLY A 48 21.35 -31.96 4.78
N GLN A 49 21.74 -31.08 5.70
CA GLN A 49 22.28 -31.46 7.01
C GLN A 49 21.18 -31.83 8.01
N SER A 50 20.12 -31.05 8.05
CA SER A 50 19.01 -31.26 9.01
C SER A 50 17.84 -32.06 8.42
N GLY A 51 17.67 -32.05 7.09
CA GLY A 51 16.54 -32.59 6.40
C GLY A 51 15.30 -31.68 6.45
N ASP A 52 15.38 -30.48 7.06
CA ASP A 52 14.29 -29.53 7.11
C ASP A 52 14.04 -28.89 5.76
N THR A 53 12.78 -28.51 5.52
CA THR A 53 12.34 -27.92 4.28
C THR A 53 11.75 -26.53 4.51
N LEU A 54 12.17 -25.55 3.71
CA LEU A 54 11.51 -24.26 3.57
C LEU A 54 10.47 -24.36 2.46
N GLU A 55 9.23 -24.57 2.82
CA GLU A 55 8.12 -24.76 1.87
C GLU A 55 7.62 -23.45 1.27
N ARG A 56 7.74 -22.37 2.02
CA ARG A 56 7.24 -21.04 1.67
C ARG A 56 8.22 -19.96 2.10
N ALA A 57 8.42 -18.96 1.27
CA ALA A 57 9.30 -17.85 1.59
C ALA A 57 8.61 -16.51 1.35
N LEU A 58 8.73 -15.61 2.32
CA LEU A 58 8.15 -14.27 2.30
C LEU A 58 9.18 -13.22 2.70
N ILE A 59 9.09 -12.03 2.14
CA ILE A 59 9.99 -10.92 2.48
C ILE A 59 9.65 -10.40 3.88
N GLY A 60 10.68 -10.09 4.68
CA GLY A 60 10.53 -9.52 6.03
C GLY A 60 10.25 -10.55 7.12
N ARG A 61 10.67 -11.81 6.95
CA ARG A 61 10.41 -12.92 7.89
C ARG A 61 11.58 -13.32 8.79
N GLU A 62 12.65 -12.55 8.84
CA GLU A 62 13.88 -12.88 9.60
C GLU A 62 13.62 -13.05 11.11
N SER A 63 12.59 -12.43 11.64
CA SER A 63 12.15 -12.57 13.04
C SER A 63 11.14 -13.68 13.30
N PHE A 64 10.63 -14.34 12.25
CA PHE A 64 9.70 -15.46 12.34
C PHE A 64 10.42 -16.80 12.53
N ALA A 65 9.67 -17.85 12.82
CA ALA A 65 10.25 -19.17 13.07
C ALA A 65 11.02 -19.75 11.87
N SER A 66 10.61 -19.46 10.67
CA SER A 66 11.27 -19.88 9.42
C SER A 66 12.61 -19.17 9.16
N LYS A 67 12.73 -17.91 9.65
CA LYS A 67 13.96 -17.09 9.60
C LYS A 67 14.60 -16.97 8.22
N GLU A 68 13.80 -17.04 7.16
CA GLU A 68 14.29 -16.74 5.83
C GLU A 68 14.57 -15.24 5.68
N HIS A 69 15.69 -14.92 5.05
CA HIS A 69 16.05 -13.56 4.67
C HIS A 69 16.01 -13.45 3.15
N ILE A 70 15.14 -12.58 2.64
CA ILE A 70 14.97 -12.33 1.21
C ILE A 70 15.36 -10.90 0.89
N ILE A 71 16.36 -10.76 0.03
CA ILE A 71 16.74 -9.49 -0.56
C ILE A 71 15.90 -9.31 -1.84
N ALA A 72 14.93 -8.42 -1.77
CA ALA A 72 14.04 -8.10 -2.88
C ALA A 72 14.82 -7.39 -3.99
N GLY A 73 15.13 -8.10 -5.05
CA GLY A 73 15.84 -7.60 -6.22
C GLY A 73 14.93 -6.90 -7.22
N PRO A 74 15.46 -6.54 -8.41
CA PRO A 74 14.70 -5.94 -9.49
C PRO A 74 13.50 -6.78 -9.90
N ARG A 75 12.37 -6.11 -10.10
CA ARG A 75 11.12 -6.71 -10.55
C ARG A 75 10.36 -5.73 -11.42
N THR A 76 9.83 -6.18 -12.55
CA THR A 76 8.86 -5.40 -13.32
C THR A 76 7.48 -5.46 -12.69
N TYR A 77 6.66 -4.44 -12.86
CA TYR A 77 5.29 -4.44 -12.32
C TYR A 77 4.40 -5.54 -12.90
N ASP A 78 4.58 -5.87 -14.17
CA ASP A 78 3.87 -6.95 -14.86
C ASP A 78 4.43 -8.35 -14.55
N GLY A 79 5.52 -8.44 -13.78
CA GLY A 79 6.16 -9.71 -13.45
C GLY A 79 6.93 -10.36 -14.60
N SER A 80 7.13 -9.68 -15.74
CA SER A 80 7.88 -10.20 -16.87
C SER A 80 9.37 -10.44 -16.58
N TYR A 81 9.89 -9.80 -15.51
CA TYR A 81 11.18 -10.11 -14.91
C TYR A 81 11.11 -10.03 -13.39
N THR A 82 11.73 -11.00 -12.71
CA THR A 82 11.94 -10.96 -11.26
C THR A 82 13.34 -11.46 -10.89
N GLU A 83 13.93 -10.85 -9.87
CA GLU A 83 15.19 -11.32 -9.28
C GLU A 83 15.13 -11.13 -7.76
N LEU A 84 15.55 -12.14 -7.01
CA LEU A 84 15.72 -12.05 -5.56
C LEU A 84 16.93 -12.91 -5.11
N GLU A 85 17.48 -12.59 -3.95
CA GLU A 85 18.37 -13.48 -3.23
C GLU A 85 17.67 -14.00 -1.97
N LEU A 86 17.91 -15.26 -1.64
CA LEU A 86 17.32 -15.93 -0.49
C LEU A 86 18.44 -16.57 0.33
N GLU A 87 18.53 -16.16 1.59
CA GLU A 87 19.35 -16.79 2.61
C GLU A 87 18.47 -17.54 3.61
N TRP A 88 18.73 -18.81 3.76
CA TRP A 88 18.05 -19.64 4.74
C TRP A 88 19.00 -20.73 5.26
N ARG A 89 19.31 -20.70 6.56
CA ARG A 89 20.32 -21.59 7.16
C ARG A 89 21.66 -21.48 6.46
N ASN A 90 22.14 -22.62 5.86
CA ASN A 90 23.40 -22.69 5.12
C ASN A 90 23.24 -22.41 3.62
N ILE A 91 21.98 -22.25 3.16
CA ILE A 91 21.67 -22.07 1.74
C ILE A 91 21.56 -20.57 1.45
N HIS A 92 22.37 -20.12 0.48
CA HIS A 92 22.23 -18.79 -0.13
C HIS A 92 22.17 -18.98 -1.65
N ILE A 93 21.05 -18.55 -2.25
CA ILE A 93 20.77 -18.70 -3.68
C ILE A 93 20.24 -17.40 -4.26
N ARG A 94 20.45 -17.22 -5.57
CA ARG A 94 19.77 -16.22 -6.38
C ARG A 94 18.74 -16.90 -7.26
N ILE A 95 17.52 -16.33 -7.31
CA ILE A 95 16.45 -16.79 -8.16
C ILE A 95 16.09 -15.67 -9.14
N GLN A 96 16.13 -15.99 -10.42
CA GLN A 96 15.75 -15.08 -11.50
C GLN A 96 14.65 -15.72 -12.33
N SER A 97 13.63 -14.95 -12.71
CA SER A 97 12.62 -15.40 -13.65
C SER A 97 12.40 -14.38 -14.75
N ALA A 98 12.03 -14.88 -15.92
CA ALA A 98 11.62 -14.06 -17.05
C ALA A 98 10.41 -14.68 -17.75
N THR A 99 9.51 -13.83 -18.24
CA THR A 99 8.40 -14.23 -19.11
C THR A 99 8.59 -13.57 -20.47
N LEU A 100 8.75 -14.37 -21.51
CA LEU A 100 8.89 -13.89 -22.87
C LEU A 100 7.95 -14.69 -23.79
N LYS A 101 7.09 -14.02 -24.53
CA LYS A 101 6.10 -14.66 -25.43
C LYS A 101 5.23 -15.71 -24.71
N ASN A 102 4.79 -15.41 -23.51
CA ASN A 102 4.02 -16.29 -22.62
C ASN A 102 4.76 -17.52 -22.08
N GLU A 103 6.07 -17.67 -22.34
CA GLU A 103 6.87 -18.75 -21.78
C GLU A 103 7.67 -18.29 -20.57
N LEU A 104 7.74 -19.13 -19.55
CA LEU A 104 8.49 -18.91 -18.32
C LEU A 104 9.90 -19.48 -18.42
N TYR A 105 10.86 -18.69 -17.98
CA TYR A 105 12.26 -19.07 -17.81
C TYR A 105 12.68 -18.79 -16.38
N LEU A 106 13.23 -19.80 -15.69
CA LEU A 106 13.71 -19.68 -14.32
C LEU A 106 15.18 -20.11 -14.26
N LEU A 107 15.97 -19.37 -13.51
CA LEU A 107 17.36 -19.68 -13.22
C LEU A 107 17.61 -19.56 -11.71
N ILE A 108 17.94 -20.66 -11.07
CA ILE A 108 18.29 -20.74 -9.66
C ILE A 108 19.80 -20.95 -9.57
N THR A 109 20.52 -19.96 -9.08
CA THR A 109 21.98 -19.94 -8.99
C THR A 109 22.42 -20.06 -7.55
N PRO A 110 23.12 -21.13 -7.15
CA PRO A 110 23.71 -21.23 -5.82
C PRO A 110 24.82 -20.20 -5.64
N ILE A 111 24.82 -19.51 -4.52
CA ILE A 111 25.88 -18.59 -4.08
C ILE A 111 26.70 -19.26 -2.98
N LYS A 112 26.01 -19.86 -2.02
CA LYS A 112 26.60 -20.65 -0.94
C LYS A 112 25.68 -21.81 -0.59
N VAL A 113 26.13 -23.03 -0.75
CA VAL A 113 25.38 -24.27 -0.48
C VAL A 113 26.32 -25.37 -0.01
N THR A 114 25.76 -26.42 0.58
CA THR A 114 26.46 -27.66 0.87
C THR A 114 26.09 -28.74 -0.16
N GLN A 115 26.84 -29.84 -0.19
CA GLN A 115 26.68 -30.89 -1.21
C GLN A 115 25.29 -31.54 -1.21
N ASP A 116 24.66 -31.63 -0.04
CA ASP A 116 23.37 -32.32 0.14
C ASP A 116 22.16 -31.38 0.07
N ASP A 117 22.39 -30.07 -0.09
CA ASP A 117 21.31 -29.09 -0.21
C ASP A 117 20.59 -29.26 -1.55
N SER A 118 19.27 -29.11 -1.52
CA SER A 118 18.45 -29.41 -2.68
C SER A 118 17.34 -28.38 -2.91
N LEU A 119 17.04 -28.17 -4.19
CA LEU A 119 15.81 -27.51 -4.64
C LEU A 119 14.74 -28.58 -4.83
N ILE A 120 13.55 -28.33 -4.30
CA ILE A 120 12.34 -29.10 -4.55
C ILE A 120 11.43 -28.27 -5.43
N ILE A 121 11.05 -28.79 -6.58
CA ILE A 121 10.13 -28.19 -7.53
C ILE A 121 8.81 -28.92 -7.38
N ASP A 122 7.85 -28.23 -6.77
CA ASP A 122 6.54 -28.78 -6.43
C ASP A 122 5.46 -28.17 -7.35
N PRO A 123 4.99 -28.90 -8.36
CA PRO A 123 3.95 -28.41 -9.25
C PRO A 123 2.59 -28.52 -8.60
N GLY A 124 1.72 -27.55 -8.90
CA GLY A 124 0.38 -27.50 -8.31
C GLY A 124 -0.65 -26.80 -9.16
N MET A 125 -1.92 -27.09 -8.87
CA MET A 125 -3.06 -26.30 -9.31
C MET A 125 -3.40 -25.32 -8.17
N PHE A 126 -3.04 -24.07 -8.35
CA PHE A 126 -3.24 -23.03 -7.35
C PHE A 126 -4.70 -22.57 -7.30
N TRP A 127 -5.13 -22.05 -6.15
CA TRP A 127 -6.46 -21.49 -5.92
C TRP A 127 -7.63 -22.46 -6.21
N ASN A 128 -7.40 -23.77 -6.02
CA ASN A 128 -8.39 -24.83 -6.30
C ASN A 128 -8.89 -24.84 -7.76
N ARG A 129 -8.03 -24.40 -8.70
CA ARG A 129 -8.34 -24.52 -10.13
C ARG A 129 -8.32 -26.00 -10.53
N GLU A 130 -9.22 -26.36 -11.44
CA GLU A 130 -9.28 -27.71 -12.00
C GLU A 130 -8.13 -27.97 -12.98
N GLY A 131 -7.54 -29.17 -12.90
CA GLY A 131 -6.48 -29.60 -13.80
C GLY A 131 -5.82 -30.88 -13.31
N GLU A 132 -5.03 -31.49 -14.19
CA GLU A 132 -4.26 -32.70 -13.90
C GLU A 132 -2.76 -32.40 -14.06
N ILE A 133 -1.95 -32.99 -13.18
CA ILE A 133 -0.50 -32.82 -13.21
C ILE A 133 0.13 -34.19 -13.40
N SER A 134 1.07 -34.26 -14.32
CA SER A 134 1.93 -35.42 -14.51
C SER A 134 3.41 -35.03 -14.50
N ILE A 135 4.23 -35.87 -13.92
CA ILE A 135 5.69 -35.69 -13.83
C ILE A 135 6.34 -36.91 -14.48
N ASP A 136 7.22 -36.66 -15.46
CA ASP A 136 8.01 -37.70 -16.10
C ASP A 136 9.48 -37.27 -16.14
N GLN A 137 10.31 -37.93 -15.32
CA GLN A 137 11.72 -37.60 -15.11
C GLN A 137 11.92 -36.11 -14.79
N ASN A 138 12.38 -35.31 -15.74
CA ASN A 138 12.65 -33.90 -15.59
C ASN A 138 11.62 -33.01 -16.30
N SER A 139 10.49 -33.57 -16.70
CA SER A 139 9.39 -32.82 -17.31
C SER A 139 8.15 -32.84 -16.43
N ILE A 140 7.42 -31.72 -16.44
CA ILE A 140 6.17 -31.54 -15.72
C ILE A 140 5.13 -31.11 -16.77
N SER A 141 3.97 -31.74 -16.76
CA SER A 141 2.85 -31.34 -17.61
C SER A 141 1.66 -31.03 -16.74
N GLY A 142 1.12 -29.83 -16.89
CA GLY A 142 -0.14 -29.39 -16.29
C GLY A 142 -1.22 -29.29 -17.36
N GLN A 143 -2.22 -30.15 -17.30
CA GLN A 143 -3.41 -30.05 -18.14
C GLN A 143 -4.45 -29.22 -17.43
N THR A 144 -4.67 -28.01 -17.92
CA THR A 144 -5.67 -27.08 -17.39
C THR A 144 -6.96 -27.16 -18.19
N ARG A 145 -7.98 -26.42 -17.79
CA ARG A 145 -9.21 -26.25 -18.56
C ARG A 145 -8.99 -25.61 -19.96
N PHE A 146 -7.93 -24.81 -20.11
CA PHE A 146 -7.71 -23.96 -21.30
C PHE A 146 -6.59 -24.50 -22.20
N SER A 147 -5.57 -25.14 -21.61
CA SER A 147 -4.37 -25.54 -22.34
C SER A 147 -3.60 -26.65 -21.61
N THR A 148 -2.62 -27.21 -22.29
CA THR A 148 -1.59 -28.04 -21.68
C THR A 148 -0.29 -27.24 -21.62
N ILE A 149 0.27 -27.10 -20.43
CA ILE A 149 1.53 -26.39 -20.19
C ILE A 149 2.60 -27.42 -19.83
N SER A 150 3.67 -27.45 -20.61
CA SER A 150 4.82 -28.32 -20.34
C SER A 150 5.99 -27.52 -19.79
N MET A 151 6.66 -28.08 -18.79
CA MET A 151 7.84 -27.48 -18.17
C MET A 151 8.99 -28.51 -18.13
N TYR A 152 10.19 -28.01 -18.26
CA TYR A 152 11.40 -28.83 -18.33
C TYR A 152 12.43 -28.32 -17.33
N VAL A 153 12.99 -29.24 -16.52
CA VAL A 153 13.97 -28.96 -15.48
C VAL A 153 15.33 -29.46 -15.93
N SER A 154 16.36 -28.61 -15.87
CA SER A 154 17.72 -29.01 -16.14
C SER A 154 18.32 -29.79 -14.95
N GLY A 155 19.17 -30.79 -15.23
CA GLY A 155 19.85 -31.59 -14.20
C GLY A 155 19.20 -32.95 -13.98
N ASN A 156 19.85 -33.78 -13.16
CA ASN A 156 19.35 -35.11 -12.81
C ASN A 156 18.60 -35.02 -11.48
N GLY A 157 17.27 -35.00 -11.55
CA GLY A 157 16.39 -35.01 -10.39
C GLY A 157 15.95 -36.41 -9.99
N THR A 158 15.59 -36.57 -8.72
CA THR A 158 14.77 -37.70 -8.26
C THR A 158 13.31 -37.30 -8.33
N THR A 159 12.49 -38.19 -8.88
CA THR A 159 11.08 -37.86 -9.20
C THR A 159 10.14 -38.72 -8.38
N SER A 160 9.15 -38.08 -7.76
CA SER A 160 7.97 -38.68 -7.16
C SER A 160 6.76 -37.77 -7.44
N ASP A 161 6.13 -37.21 -6.43
CA ASP A 161 5.09 -36.18 -6.55
C ASP A 161 5.67 -34.76 -6.82
N ASN A 162 6.99 -34.63 -6.74
CA ASN A 162 7.78 -33.43 -7.06
C ASN A 162 9.13 -33.80 -7.68
N ILE A 163 9.88 -32.82 -8.14
CA ILE A 163 11.24 -33.01 -8.64
C ILE A 163 12.22 -32.42 -7.64
N LYS A 164 13.10 -33.26 -7.09
CA LYS A 164 14.19 -32.84 -6.21
C LYS A 164 15.50 -32.83 -6.97
N VAL A 165 16.18 -31.68 -7.01
CA VAL A 165 17.44 -31.45 -7.72
C VAL A 165 18.52 -30.95 -6.75
N SER A 166 19.77 -31.44 -6.86
CA SER A 166 20.91 -30.91 -6.08
C SER A 166 21.17 -29.44 -6.43
N LEU A 167 21.50 -28.64 -5.43
CA LEU A 167 21.93 -27.24 -5.58
C LEU A 167 23.46 -27.10 -5.77
N ASP A 168 24.18 -28.18 -6.02
CA ASP A 168 25.64 -28.12 -6.32
C ASP A 168 25.96 -27.34 -7.60
N LYS A 169 24.98 -27.18 -8.47
CA LYS A 169 25.03 -26.38 -9.73
C LYS A 169 23.75 -25.56 -9.91
N ALA A 170 23.83 -24.58 -10.80
CA ALA A 170 22.66 -23.81 -11.18
C ALA A 170 21.62 -24.71 -11.86
N VAL A 171 20.34 -24.52 -11.45
CA VAL A 171 19.18 -25.22 -11.99
C VAL A 171 18.41 -24.26 -12.90
N ALA A 172 18.11 -24.71 -14.12
CA ALA A 172 17.29 -23.95 -15.05
C ALA A 172 15.96 -24.66 -15.30
N ILE A 173 14.88 -23.89 -15.45
CA ILE A 173 13.55 -24.38 -15.78
C ILE A 173 13.01 -23.55 -16.95
N SER A 174 12.42 -24.22 -17.94
CA SER A 174 11.76 -23.56 -19.06
C SER A 174 10.37 -24.12 -19.29
N SER A 175 9.41 -23.28 -19.71
CA SER A 175 8.13 -23.76 -20.24
C SER A 175 8.17 -23.86 -21.76
N GLY A 176 7.21 -24.59 -22.35
CA GLY A 176 7.03 -24.78 -23.78
C GLY A 176 8.05 -25.75 -24.38
N GLU A 177 9.33 -25.40 -24.40
CA GLU A 177 10.40 -26.23 -24.96
C GLU A 177 11.50 -26.51 -23.93
N SER A 178 12.13 -27.69 -24.06
CA SER A 178 13.28 -28.03 -23.25
C SER A 178 14.49 -27.22 -23.68
N MET A 179 15.08 -26.46 -22.75
CA MET A 179 16.25 -25.60 -22.98
C MET A 179 17.43 -25.97 -22.10
N SER A 180 18.63 -25.78 -22.60
CA SER A 180 19.86 -25.83 -21.79
C SER A 180 19.90 -24.65 -20.81
N LYS A 181 20.73 -24.77 -19.77
CA LYS A 181 20.95 -23.68 -18.80
C LYS A 181 21.42 -22.40 -19.50
N GLU A 182 22.32 -22.50 -20.45
CA GLU A 182 22.86 -21.37 -21.22
C GLU A 182 21.80 -20.65 -22.06
N GLU A 183 20.84 -21.39 -22.61
CA GLU A 183 19.72 -20.82 -23.34
C GLU A 183 18.75 -20.09 -22.40
N VAL A 184 18.40 -20.68 -21.25
CA VAL A 184 17.58 -20.02 -20.22
C VAL A 184 18.27 -18.76 -19.70
N GLU A 185 19.57 -18.81 -19.39
CA GLU A 185 20.33 -17.63 -18.95
C GLU A 185 20.30 -16.50 -19.99
N LYS A 186 20.37 -16.84 -21.28
CA LYS A 186 20.24 -15.86 -22.36
C LYS A 186 18.85 -15.19 -22.38
N MET A 187 17.77 -15.96 -22.11
CA MET A 187 16.42 -15.40 -22.03
C MET A 187 16.26 -14.48 -20.82
N ILE A 188 16.76 -14.89 -19.66
CA ILE A 188 16.81 -14.08 -18.43
C ILE A 188 17.55 -12.76 -18.69
N ASN A 189 18.74 -12.80 -19.28
CA ASN A 189 19.54 -11.61 -19.57
C ASN A 189 18.85 -10.69 -20.57
N LYS A 190 18.14 -11.24 -21.56
CA LYS A 190 17.33 -10.46 -22.50
C LYS A 190 16.20 -9.72 -21.80
N ALA A 191 15.47 -10.38 -20.90
CA ALA A 191 14.39 -9.75 -20.15
C ALA A 191 14.93 -8.66 -19.19
N LYS A 192 16.10 -8.92 -18.56
CA LYS A 192 16.75 -7.97 -17.65
C LYS A 192 17.07 -6.62 -18.30
N THR A 193 17.35 -6.59 -19.60
CA THR A 193 17.60 -5.33 -20.33
C THR A 193 16.37 -4.43 -20.46
N ASN A 194 15.18 -4.97 -20.27
CA ASN A 194 13.91 -4.23 -20.37
C ASN A 194 13.40 -3.70 -19.03
N ILE A 195 14.12 -3.96 -17.93
CA ILE A 195 13.72 -3.44 -16.60
C ILE A 195 13.79 -1.92 -16.63
N PRO A 196 12.75 -1.20 -16.19
CA PRO A 196 12.82 0.23 -16.02
C PRO A 196 14.02 0.59 -15.14
N ASP A 197 14.96 1.36 -15.69
CA ASP A 197 16.11 1.82 -14.94
C ASP A 197 15.77 3.13 -14.23
N GLY A 198 15.46 3.06 -12.95
CA GLY A 198 15.23 4.24 -12.11
C GLY A 198 16.39 5.25 -12.17
N LYS A 199 17.62 4.78 -12.45
CA LYS A 199 18.79 5.66 -12.60
C LYS A 199 18.70 6.58 -13.82
N SER A 200 18.06 6.15 -14.89
CA SER A 200 17.89 6.96 -16.09
C SER A 200 16.79 8.01 -15.96
N THR A 201 15.68 7.65 -15.34
CA THR A 201 14.49 8.50 -15.19
C THR A 201 14.59 9.37 -13.92
N TYR A 202 14.91 8.75 -12.78
CA TYR A 202 14.93 9.40 -11.45
C TYR A 202 16.37 9.68 -10.99
N LYS A 203 17.16 10.34 -11.84
CA LYS A 203 18.62 10.53 -11.68
C LYS A 203 19.07 11.06 -10.33
N LYS A 204 18.25 11.90 -9.69
CA LYS A 204 18.55 12.48 -8.38
C LYS A 204 18.11 11.61 -7.20
N THR A 205 17.18 10.67 -7.42
CA THR A 205 16.53 9.86 -6.38
C THR A 205 16.42 8.38 -6.75
N PRO A 206 17.44 7.75 -7.35
CA PRO A 206 17.29 6.39 -7.89
C PRO A 206 16.98 5.37 -6.82
N GLU A 207 17.58 5.47 -5.62
CA GLU A 207 17.33 4.52 -4.54
C GLU A 207 15.99 4.73 -3.84
N LEU A 208 15.45 5.95 -3.78
CA LEU A 208 14.09 6.19 -3.32
C LEU A 208 13.07 5.54 -4.26
N TYR A 209 13.29 5.72 -5.56
CA TYR A 209 12.49 5.07 -6.58
C TYR A 209 12.57 3.54 -6.49
N ASN A 210 13.78 2.98 -6.37
CA ASN A 210 13.97 1.54 -6.25
C ASN A 210 13.25 0.97 -5.02
N ALA A 211 13.32 1.64 -3.87
CA ALA A 211 12.61 1.23 -2.65
C ALA A 211 11.09 1.21 -2.87
N MET A 212 10.55 2.30 -3.42
CA MET A 212 9.12 2.42 -3.72
C MET A 212 8.66 1.38 -4.74
N GLN A 213 9.34 1.30 -5.88
CA GLN A 213 9.01 0.39 -6.96
C GLN A 213 9.04 -1.07 -6.51
N ARG A 214 10.08 -1.49 -5.76
CA ARG A 214 10.21 -2.88 -5.33
C ARG A 214 9.17 -3.25 -4.28
N VAL A 215 8.92 -2.40 -3.28
CA VAL A 215 7.91 -2.74 -2.26
C VAL A 215 6.50 -2.85 -2.86
N LEU A 216 6.16 -2.01 -3.82
CA LEU A 216 4.89 -2.10 -4.53
C LEU A 216 4.82 -3.35 -5.41
N ALA A 217 5.81 -3.57 -6.27
CA ALA A 217 5.82 -4.69 -7.20
C ALA A 217 5.83 -6.05 -6.50
N TRP A 218 6.64 -6.24 -5.44
CA TRP A 218 6.71 -7.49 -4.70
C TRP A 218 5.49 -7.76 -3.82
N ASN A 219 4.72 -6.73 -3.44
CA ASN A 219 3.45 -6.87 -2.72
C ASN A 219 2.24 -7.00 -3.64
N THR A 220 2.39 -6.82 -4.96
CA THR A 220 1.30 -7.09 -5.90
C THR A 220 0.95 -8.57 -5.91
N LEU A 221 -0.35 -8.87 -5.80
CA LEU A 221 -0.93 -10.20 -5.68
C LEU A 221 -2.09 -10.39 -6.66
N TYR A 222 -2.44 -11.65 -6.88
CA TYR A 222 -3.68 -12.03 -7.56
C TYR A 222 -4.76 -12.40 -6.54
N ASP A 223 -5.91 -11.75 -6.65
CA ASP A 223 -7.15 -12.14 -5.96
C ASP A 223 -7.95 -13.10 -6.84
N PRO A 224 -7.96 -14.40 -6.50
CA PRO A 224 -8.60 -15.42 -7.32
C PRO A 224 -10.13 -15.40 -7.24
N ILE A 225 -10.70 -14.74 -6.24
CA ILE A 225 -12.15 -14.65 -6.03
C ILE A 225 -12.76 -13.65 -7.01
N ASN A 226 -12.12 -12.48 -7.13
CA ASN A 226 -12.60 -11.40 -7.97
C ASN A 226 -11.85 -11.32 -9.32
N ASN A 227 -10.92 -12.25 -9.58
CA ASN A 227 -10.09 -12.28 -10.78
C ASN A 227 -9.42 -10.93 -11.07
N ARG A 228 -8.68 -10.41 -10.08
CA ARG A 228 -8.08 -9.08 -10.15
C ARG A 228 -6.66 -9.04 -9.60
N ALA A 229 -5.83 -8.13 -10.13
CA ALA A 229 -4.55 -7.75 -9.57
C ALA A 229 -4.75 -6.66 -8.51
N ILE A 230 -4.12 -6.82 -7.35
CA ILE A 230 -4.17 -5.90 -6.22
C ILE A 230 -2.78 -5.74 -5.61
N THR A 231 -2.55 -4.62 -4.92
CA THR A 231 -1.30 -4.36 -4.20
C THR A 231 -1.59 -4.15 -2.72
N PRO A 232 -1.71 -5.21 -1.92
CA PRO A 232 -1.92 -5.12 -0.48
C PRO A 232 -0.71 -4.51 0.23
N VAL A 233 -0.92 -4.14 1.49
CA VAL A 233 0.08 -3.52 2.37
C VAL A 233 1.38 -4.33 2.49
N SER A 234 1.26 -5.65 2.70
CA SER A 234 2.35 -6.62 2.64
C SER A 234 1.80 -8.05 2.54
N ARG A 235 2.63 -9.00 2.11
CA ARG A 235 2.26 -10.43 2.07
C ARG A 235 2.10 -11.02 3.47
N ASN A 236 2.85 -10.52 4.46
CA ASN A 236 2.77 -10.98 5.84
C ASN A 236 1.39 -10.71 6.45
N TRP A 237 0.74 -9.62 6.09
CA TRP A 237 -0.65 -9.31 6.47
C TRP A 237 -1.68 -10.14 5.72
N CYS A 238 -1.37 -10.54 4.48
CA CYS A 238 -2.30 -11.28 3.63
C CYS A 238 -2.45 -12.75 4.01
N VAL A 239 -1.35 -13.41 4.45
CA VAL A 239 -1.38 -14.84 4.79
C VAL A 239 -2.41 -15.17 5.88
N PRO A 240 -2.44 -14.50 7.03
CA PRO A 240 -3.44 -14.77 8.06
C PRO A 240 -4.85 -14.28 7.69
N SER A 241 -4.98 -13.40 6.70
CA SER A 241 -6.26 -12.85 6.23
C SER A 241 -6.94 -13.69 5.13
N GLY A 242 -6.50 -14.92 4.92
CA GLY A 242 -7.13 -15.83 3.96
C GLY A 242 -6.70 -15.62 2.51
N GLY A 243 -5.61 -14.90 2.26
CA GLY A 243 -5.00 -14.73 0.95
C GLY A 243 -4.74 -13.29 0.53
N TRP A 244 -5.55 -12.33 0.99
CA TRP A 244 -5.31 -10.90 0.77
C TRP A 244 -6.04 -10.05 1.82
N VAL A 245 -5.56 -8.83 2.02
CA VAL A 245 -6.25 -7.78 2.78
C VAL A 245 -5.95 -6.44 2.13
N LEU A 246 -6.98 -5.63 1.92
CA LEU A 246 -6.87 -4.24 1.51
C LEU A 246 -7.37 -3.35 2.65
N PHE A 247 -6.56 -2.39 3.04
CA PHE A 247 -6.96 -1.27 3.88
C PHE A 247 -7.27 -0.07 2.98
N GLU A 248 -8.24 0.73 3.35
CA GLU A 248 -8.79 1.78 2.49
C GLU A 248 -7.72 2.78 2.06
N TRP A 249 -7.21 3.64 2.95
CA TRP A 249 -6.27 4.70 2.59
C TRP A 249 -4.90 4.19 2.14
N ASP A 250 -4.46 3.03 2.68
CA ASP A 250 -3.23 2.33 2.25
C ASP A 250 -3.30 1.98 0.77
N THR A 251 -4.42 1.42 0.32
CA THR A 251 -4.61 0.99 -1.07
C THR A 251 -4.68 2.20 -2.01
N TYR A 252 -5.33 3.29 -1.60
CA TYR A 252 -5.32 4.53 -2.39
C TYR A 252 -3.91 5.11 -2.48
N PHE A 253 -3.13 5.16 -1.40
CA PHE A 253 -1.75 5.63 -1.47
C PHE A 253 -0.86 4.72 -2.33
N ALA A 254 -1.07 3.40 -2.30
CA ALA A 254 -0.40 2.50 -3.24
C ALA A 254 -0.76 2.84 -4.68
N ALA A 255 -2.03 3.07 -4.99
CA ALA A 255 -2.48 3.48 -6.32
C ALA A 255 -1.85 4.80 -6.76
N TYR A 256 -1.71 5.78 -5.84
CA TYR A 256 -1.05 7.05 -6.16
C TYR A 256 0.43 6.86 -6.51
N MET A 257 1.19 6.12 -5.71
CA MET A 257 2.60 5.82 -5.99
C MET A 257 2.76 5.01 -7.29
N LEU A 258 1.90 4.02 -7.53
CA LEU A 258 1.87 3.23 -8.77
C LEU A 258 1.61 4.09 -10.00
N SER A 259 0.83 5.16 -9.88
CA SER A 259 0.49 6.03 -11.01
C SER A 259 1.70 6.73 -11.66
N LEU A 260 2.86 6.67 -11.00
CA LEU A 260 4.09 7.21 -11.52
C LEU A 260 4.61 6.42 -12.74
N ASP A 261 4.51 5.09 -12.69
CA ASP A 261 5.11 4.19 -13.72
C ASP A 261 4.22 3.02 -14.16
N SER A 262 3.12 2.75 -13.47
CA SER A 262 2.22 1.64 -13.78
C SER A 262 0.78 2.09 -13.70
N LYS A 263 0.33 2.72 -14.78
CA LYS A 263 -1.06 3.19 -14.94
C LYS A 263 -2.06 2.08 -14.65
N GLU A 264 -1.82 0.91 -15.20
CA GLU A 264 -2.72 -0.24 -15.12
C GLU A 264 -2.91 -0.71 -13.68
N LEU A 265 -1.83 -0.84 -12.90
CA LEU A 265 -1.92 -1.19 -11.48
C LEU A 265 -2.47 -0.05 -10.62
N ALA A 266 -2.19 1.21 -10.96
CA ALA A 266 -2.79 2.36 -10.27
C ALA A 266 -4.32 2.32 -10.39
N TYR A 267 -4.83 2.13 -11.60
CA TYR A 267 -6.26 2.01 -11.87
C TYR A 267 -6.86 0.78 -11.19
N ALA A 268 -6.20 -0.38 -11.32
CA ALA A 268 -6.66 -1.62 -10.71
C ALA A 268 -6.85 -1.50 -9.19
N ASN A 269 -5.90 -0.87 -8.49
CA ASN A 269 -5.99 -0.69 -7.04
C ASN A 269 -7.05 0.34 -6.65
N ALA A 270 -7.12 1.49 -7.32
CA ALA A 270 -8.16 2.50 -7.07
C ALA A 270 -9.57 1.92 -7.29
N ILE A 271 -9.76 1.15 -8.37
CA ILE A 271 -11.03 0.46 -8.66
C ILE A 271 -11.30 -0.61 -7.59
N ALA A 272 -10.31 -1.46 -7.28
CA ALA A 272 -10.49 -2.56 -6.36
C ALA A 272 -10.99 -2.11 -4.99
N ILE A 273 -10.39 -1.06 -4.41
CA ILE A 273 -10.81 -0.58 -3.08
C ILE A 273 -12.12 0.22 -3.13
N THR A 274 -12.34 1.05 -4.16
CA THR A 274 -13.58 1.82 -4.27
C THR A 274 -14.80 0.91 -4.46
N LYS A 275 -14.67 -0.16 -5.26
CA LYS A 275 -15.75 -1.13 -5.50
C LYS A 275 -16.06 -2.05 -4.32
N GLU A 276 -15.26 -2.01 -3.26
CA GLU A 276 -15.60 -2.64 -1.98
C GLU A 276 -16.65 -1.85 -1.18
N ILE A 277 -17.11 -0.71 -1.69
CA ILE A 277 -18.13 0.12 -1.06
C ILE A 277 -19.28 -0.74 -0.49
N THR A 278 -19.70 -0.42 0.72
CA THR A 278 -20.76 -1.14 1.42
C THR A 278 -22.15 -0.72 0.93
N ASP A 279 -23.16 -1.51 1.21
CA ASP A 279 -24.57 -1.13 0.92
C ASP A 279 -24.97 0.15 1.66
N LYS A 280 -24.33 0.44 2.80
CA LYS A 280 -24.53 1.67 3.58
C LYS A 280 -23.90 2.90 2.96
N GLY A 281 -22.97 2.74 2.01
CA GLY A 281 -22.45 3.83 1.21
C GLY A 281 -21.06 4.31 1.59
N PHE A 282 -20.28 3.55 2.31
CA PHE A 282 -18.90 3.88 2.63
C PHE A 282 -17.92 2.82 2.14
N VAL A 283 -16.71 3.23 1.80
CA VAL A 283 -15.59 2.34 1.54
C VAL A 283 -15.11 1.79 2.90
N PRO A 284 -15.04 0.46 3.08
CA PRO A 284 -14.75 -0.13 4.38
C PRO A 284 -13.29 0.10 4.81
N ASN A 285 -13.07 0.22 6.12
CA ASN A 285 -11.74 0.31 6.73
C ASN A 285 -10.79 -0.77 6.19
N ASN A 286 -11.25 -2.02 6.14
CA ASN A 286 -10.54 -3.10 5.49
C ASN A 286 -11.51 -4.09 4.83
N THR A 287 -10.96 -4.82 3.86
CA THR A 287 -11.63 -5.91 3.17
C THR A 287 -10.67 -7.06 2.95
N GLN A 288 -11.18 -8.30 3.03
CA GLN A 288 -10.43 -9.55 2.85
C GLN A 288 -11.40 -10.62 2.32
N PRO A 289 -10.94 -11.82 1.89
CA PRO A 289 -11.81 -12.85 1.37
C PRO A 289 -13.03 -13.14 2.25
N GLY A 290 -14.24 -12.77 1.78
CA GLY A 290 -15.51 -13.00 2.45
C GLY A 290 -15.80 -12.13 3.68
N ILE A 291 -14.94 -11.18 4.03
CA ILE A 291 -15.12 -10.29 5.20
C ILE A 291 -14.73 -8.86 4.83
N LYS A 292 -15.53 -7.88 5.24
CA LYS A 292 -15.17 -6.46 5.20
C LYS A 292 -15.70 -5.73 6.44
N SER A 293 -15.10 -4.61 6.80
CA SER A 293 -15.57 -3.76 7.89
C SER A 293 -16.90 -3.12 7.51
N LEU A 294 -17.99 -3.56 8.14
CA LEU A 294 -19.34 -3.05 7.86
C LEU A 294 -19.78 -1.96 8.84
N ASP A 295 -18.94 -1.68 9.85
CA ASP A 295 -19.24 -0.72 10.92
C ASP A 295 -18.51 0.61 10.78
N ARG A 296 -17.48 0.70 9.94
CA ARG A 296 -16.60 1.86 9.83
C ARG A 296 -15.85 1.94 8.52
N SER A 297 -15.50 3.17 8.16
CA SER A 297 -14.59 3.51 7.06
C SER A 297 -13.14 3.71 7.55
N GLN A 298 -12.34 4.43 6.80
CA GLN A 298 -11.07 5.05 7.17
C GLN A 298 -11.01 6.49 6.61
N PRO A 299 -9.96 7.30 6.91
CA PRO A 299 -9.89 8.69 6.48
C PRO A 299 -10.09 8.88 4.98
N PRO A 300 -11.00 9.78 4.54
CA PRO A 300 -11.39 9.92 3.15
C PRO A 300 -10.27 10.54 2.30
N VAL A 301 -9.66 9.74 1.43
CA VAL A 301 -8.59 10.15 0.51
C VAL A 301 -8.86 9.70 -0.94
N GLY A 302 -9.97 9.04 -1.20
CA GLY A 302 -10.26 8.37 -2.47
C GLY A 302 -10.35 9.33 -3.66
N ALA A 303 -11.18 10.36 -3.58
CA ALA A 303 -11.32 11.32 -4.66
C ALA A 303 -10.04 12.14 -4.87
N PHE A 304 -9.32 12.47 -3.80
CA PHE A 304 -8.00 13.10 -3.90
C PHE A 304 -7.04 12.25 -4.74
N VAL A 305 -6.89 10.98 -4.41
CA VAL A 305 -5.98 10.08 -5.13
C VAL A 305 -6.43 9.84 -6.58
N VAL A 306 -7.72 9.59 -6.81
CA VAL A 306 -8.27 9.41 -8.16
C VAL A 306 -8.05 10.65 -9.03
N LYS A 307 -8.19 11.85 -8.45
CA LYS A 307 -7.87 13.11 -9.12
C LYS A 307 -6.39 13.18 -9.52
N GLU A 308 -5.48 12.84 -8.62
CA GLU A 308 -4.03 12.88 -8.89
C GLU A 308 -3.62 11.82 -9.95
N ILE A 309 -4.20 10.62 -9.91
CA ILE A 309 -4.03 9.62 -10.96
C ILE A 309 -4.53 10.15 -12.31
N TYR A 310 -5.71 10.79 -12.33
CA TYR A 310 -6.24 11.41 -13.55
C TYR A 310 -5.34 12.53 -14.08
N LYS A 311 -4.72 13.33 -13.22
CA LYS A 311 -3.75 14.36 -13.66
C LYS A 311 -2.59 13.77 -14.44
N ASN A 312 -2.10 12.60 -14.04
CA ASN A 312 -0.99 11.93 -14.70
C ASN A 312 -1.38 11.35 -16.07
N HIS A 313 -2.56 10.76 -16.18
CA HIS A 313 -2.92 9.92 -17.34
C HIS A 313 -4.04 10.48 -18.22
N LYS A 314 -4.87 11.40 -17.71
CA LYS A 314 -5.94 12.10 -18.44
C LYS A 314 -7.03 11.20 -19.06
N GLU A 315 -7.20 9.98 -18.56
CA GLU A 315 -8.21 9.03 -19.05
C GLU A 315 -9.51 9.16 -18.26
N LYS A 316 -10.54 9.74 -18.87
CA LYS A 316 -11.83 10.03 -18.21
C LYS A 316 -12.63 8.80 -17.82
N TRP A 317 -12.39 7.65 -18.44
CA TRP A 317 -13.15 6.44 -18.13
C TRP A 317 -12.97 6.04 -16.65
N LEU A 318 -11.76 6.21 -16.06
CA LEU A 318 -11.54 5.97 -14.64
C LEU A 318 -12.45 6.84 -13.76
N LEU A 319 -12.63 8.11 -14.14
CA LEU A 319 -13.52 9.01 -13.40
C LEU A 319 -14.98 8.57 -13.51
N TYR A 320 -15.44 8.18 -14.70
CA TYR A 320 -16.80 7.64 -14.87
C TYR A 320 -17.02 6.36 -14.05
N GLU A 321 -16.02 5.48 -14.02
CA GLU A 321 -16.06 4.21 -13.28
C GLU A 321 -16.24 4.41 -11.78
N LEU A 322 -15.60 5.44 -11.19
CA LEU A 322 -15.49 5.58 -9.74
C LEU A 322 -16.37 6.68 -9.15
N PHE A 323 -16.83 7.63 -9.96
CA PHE A 323 -17.45 8.87 -9.47
C PHE A 323 -18.65 8.65 -8.56
N ASP A 324 -19.58 7.81 -8.96
CA ASP A 324 -20.84 7.64 -8.24
C ASP A 324 -20.62 6.95 -6.87
N ASP A 325 -19.67 6.01 -6.79
CA ASP A 325 -19.27 5.36 -5.54
C ASP A 325 -18.56 6.35 -4.60
N LEU A 326 -17.62 7.14 -5.13
CA LEU A 326 -16.94 8.18 -4.36
C LEU A 326 -17.90 9.26 -3.86
N LEU A 327 -18.88 9.65 -4.66
CA LEU A 327 -19.91 10.61 -4.26
C LEU A 327 -20.80 10.03 -3.15
N LYS A 328 -21.21 8.78 -3.27
CA LYS A 328 -21.97 8.09 -2.24
C LYS A 328 -21.19 8.04 -0.92
N TRP A 329 -19.90 7.73 -0.97
CA TRP A 329 -19.04 7.71 0.20
C TRP A 329 -18.80 9.11 0.80
N ASN A 330 -18.60 10.13 -0.04
CA ASN A 330 -18.48 11.51 0.42
C ASN A 330 -19.71 11.98 1.18
N ARG A 331 -20.91 11.68 0.65
CA ARG A 331 -22.18 12.03 1.31
C ARG A 331 -22.36 11.26 2.62
N TRP A 332 -21.97 9.99 2.66
CA TRP A 332 -22.05 9.18 3.87
C TRP A 332 -21.30 9.80 5.05
N TRP A 333 -20.13 10.40 4.84
CA TRP A 333 -19.39 11.09 5.90
C TRP A 333 -20.20 12.23 6.52
N ALA A 334 -20.80 13.09 5.70
CA ALA A 334 -21.63 14.19 6.18
C ALA A 334 -22.90 13.71 6.88
N ASP A 335 -23.49 12.63 6.38
CA ASP A 335 -24.77 12.12 6.91
C ASP A 335 -24.59 11.32 8.22
N ASN A 336 -23.40 10.72 8.45
CA ASN A 336 -23.20 9.76 9.54
C ASN A 336 -22.09 10.14 10.53
N ARG A 337 -21.30 11.16 10.27
CA ARG A 337 -20.14 11.57 11.11
C ARG A 337 -20.14 13.06 11.47
N ASP A 338 -21.18 13.79 11.14
CA ASP A 338 -21.33 15.20 11.48
C ASP A 338 -21.99 15.37 12.86
N ILE A 339 -21.39 16.20 13.71
CA ILE A 339 -21.94 16.68 14.97
C ILE A 339 -21.88 18.21 14.93
N ASP A 340 -23.00 18.86 14.68
CA ASP A 340 -23.11 20.31 14.61
C ASP A 340 -22.10 21.00 13.66
N GLY A 341 -21.80 20.35 12.53
CA GLY A 341 -20.86 20.80 11.51
C GLY A 341 -19.39 20.47 11.79
N TYR A 342 -19.10 19.67 12.81
CA TYR A 342 -17.78 19.06 13.02
C TYR A 342 -17.84 17.58 12.71
N LEU A 343 -16.83 17.09 12.00
CA LEU A 343 -16.72 15.66 11.76
C LEU A 343 -15.96 14.97 12.89
N SER A 344 -16.43 13.78 13.23
CA SER A 344 -15.88 12.92 14.26
C SER A 344 -15.90 11.46 13.82
N TYR A 345 -14.89 10.69 14.21
CA TYR A 345 -14.83 9.26 13.94
C TYR A 345 -15.86 8.47 14.76
N GLY A 346 -16.33 7.37 14.19
CA GLY A 346 -17.36 6.55 14.80
C GLY A 346 -17.24 5.06 14.45
N THR A 347 -18.24 4.32 14.85
CA THR A 347 -18.42 2.90 14.50
C THR A 347 -19.89 2.54 14.65
N ASP A 348 -20.52 2.10 13.58
CA ASP A 348 -21.97 1.91 13.56
C ASP A 348 -22.32 0.46 13.95
N PRO A 349 -23.32 0.26 14.79
CA PRO A 349 -23.76 -1.06 15.22
C PRO A 349 -24.76 -1.65 14.23
N TYR A 350 -24.39 -1.75 12.93
CA TYR A 350 -25.22 -2.44 11.97
C TYR A 350 -25.39 -3.93 12.35
N ASP A 351 -26.46 -4.54 11.94
CA ASP A 351 -26.65 -5.98 12.12
C ASP A 351 -25.79 -6.76 11.13
N TYR A 352 -24.80 -7.44 11.63
CA TYR A 352 -23.79 -8.16 10.82
C TYR A 352 -23.97 -9.67 10.84
N GLY A 353 -24.94 -10.20 11.59
CA GLY A 353 -25.04 -11.62 11.87
C GLY A 353 -23.88 -12.17 12.74
N ASP A 354 -24.02 -13.42 13.15
CA ASP A 354 -23.16 -14.07 14.16
C ASP A 354 -21.66 -14.16 13.79
N VAL A 355 -21.32 -14.23 12.50
CA VAL A 355 -19.95 -14.46 12.04
C VAL A 355 -19.07 -13.22 12.27
N TYR A 356 -19.63 -12.04 12.06
CA TYR A 356 -18.89 -10.78 12.19
C TYR A 356 -18.66 -10.40 13.67
N HIS A 357 -19.65 -10.61 14.52
CA HIS A 357 -19.55 -10.31 15.95
C HIS A 357 -18.43 -11.04 16.70
N ARG A 358 -18.01 -12.21 16.23
CA ARG A 358 -16.92 -12.98 16.85
C ARG A 358 -15.54 -12.40 16.55
N SER A 359 -15.36 -11.70 15.42
CA SER A 359 -14.06 -11.26 14.91
C SER A 359 -13.72 -9.82 15.32
N TYR A 360 -14.73 -8.96 15.60
CA TYR A 360 -14.51 -7.53 15.78
C TYR A 360 -14.99 -7.00 17.13
N ARG A 361 -14.08 -6.98 18.10
CA ARG A 361 -14.35 -6.51 19.49
C ARG A 361 -14.49 -5.00 19.63
N GLY A 362 -14.38 -4.22 18.57
CA GLY A 362 -14.42 -2.76 18.58
C GLY A 362 -15.75 -2.13 18.19
N ILE A 363 -16.67 -2.90 17.59
CA ILE A 363 -17.96 -2.40 17.09
C ILE A 363 -18.78 -1.76 18.20
N GLY A 364 -19.34 -0.56 17.94
CA GLY A 364 -20.14 0.18 18.90
C GLY A 364 -19.37 0.70 20.13
N LYS A 365 -18.05 0.82 20.04
CA LYS A 365 -17.17 1.26 21.13
C LYS A 365 -16.13 2.25 20.62
N LEU A 366 -15.56 3.03 21.53
CA LEU A 366 -14.43 3.94 21.25
C LEU A 366 -13.31 3.25 20.45
N LYS A 367 -13.02 1.98 20.73
CA LYS A 367 -11.99 1.22 19.99
C LYS A 367 -12.27 1.12 18.48
N GLY A 368 -13.53 0.90 18.09
CA GLY A 368 -13.91 0.86 16.68
C GLY A 368 -13.78 2.22 16.00
N ALA A 369 -14.16 3.30 16.71
CA ALA A 369 -13.97 4.66 16.23
C ALA A 369 -12.48 5.04 16.09
N LYS A 370 -11.61 4.58 17.00
CA LYS A 370 -10.14 4.69 16.85
C LYS A 370 -9.66 3.97 15.57
N TRP A 371 -10.20 2.81 15.26
CA TRP A 371 -9.88 2.10 14.02
C TRP A 371 -10.38 2.82 12.75
N GLU A 372 -11.53 3.53 12.83
CA GLU A 372 -11.99 4.36 11.71
C GLU A 372 -11.03 5.52 11.42
N SER A 373 -10.35 6.04 12.45
CA SER A 373 -9.34 7.10 12.26
C SER A 373 -8.07 6.61 11.54
N GLY A 374 -7.88 5.30 11.43
CA GLY A 374 -6.62 4.70 10.96
C GLY A 374 -5.47 4.85 11.97
N LEU A 375 -5.67 5.52 13.10
CA LEU A 375 -4.68 5.79 14.14
C LEU A 375 -4.99 4.96 15.40
N ASP A 376 -5.01 3.66 15.25
CA ASP A 376 -5.62 2.64 16.11
C ASP A 376 -5.47 2.81 17.62
N ASN A 377 -4.29 3.23 18.07
CA ASN A 377 -3.99 3.45 19.49
C ASN A 377 -3.45 4.85 19.77
N SER A 378 -3.75 5.82 18.90
CA SER A 378 -3.30 7.20 19.09
C SER A 378 -3.72 7.75 20.46
N PRO A 379 -2.79 8.38 21.18
CA PRO A 379 -3.11 8.99 22.45
C PRO A 379 -4.06 10.20 22.35
N MET A 380 -4.25 10.78 21.16
CA MET A 380 -5.24 11.83 20.95
C MET A 380 -6.65 11.43 21.40
N TYR A 381 -6.95 10.13 21.36
CA TYR A 381 -8.29 9.58 21.62
C TYR A 381 -8.40 8.86 22.98
N ASP A 382 -7.36 8.88 23.84
CA ASP A 382 -7.38 8.11 25.09
C ASP A 382 -8.44 8.59 26.07
N ASP A 383 -8.66 9.92 26.13
CA ASP A 383 -9.58 10.58 27.09
C ASP A 383 -10.89 11.06 26.41
N VAL A 384 -11.13 10.68 25.15
CA VAL A 384 -12.30 11.12 24.40
C VAL A 384 -13.55 10.35 24.81
N VAL A 385 -14.62 11.07 25.08
CA VAL A 385 -15.94 10.49 25.34
C VAL A 385 -16.49 9.87 24.06
N PHE A 386 -16.92 8.63 24.13
CA PHE A 386 -17.66 7.96 23.05
C PHE A 386 -19.15 7.92 23.39
N ASP A 387 -19.96 8.58 22.58
CA ASP A 387 -21.42 8.55 22.72
C ASP A 387 -21.98 7.28 22.07
N THR A 388 -22.50 6.39 22.90
CA THR A 388 -23.09 5.12 22.45
C THR A 388 -24.47 5.26 21.81
N THR A 389 -25.08 6.45 21.83
CA THR A 389 -26.37 6.72 21.20
C THR A 389 -26.19 7.04 19.72
N ILE A 390 -25.20 7.88 19.40
CA ILE A 390 -24.85 8.25 18.04
C ILE A 390 -23.64 7.46 17.50
N HIS A 391 -23.00 6.65 18.33
CA HIS A 391 -21.85 5.81 18.01
C HIS A 391 -20.63 6.57 17.48
N GLN A 392 -20.35 7.74 18.01
CA GLN A 392 -19.24 8.60 17.61
C GLN A 392 -18.41 9.07 18.81
N MET A 393 -17.16 9.45 18.53
CA MET A 393 -16.34 10.21 19.47
C MET A 393 -16.92 11.62 19.62
N MET A 394 -16.97 12.14 20.82
CA MET A 394 -17.40 13.53 21.07
C MET A 394 -16.22 14.47 20.89
N LEU A 395 -15.64 14.50 19.68
CA LEU A 395 -14.43 15.25 19.34
C LEU A 395 -14.56 15.88 17.95
N ALA A 396 -14.41 17.18 17.83
CA ALA A 396 -14.16 17.82 16.55
C ALA A 396 -12.73 17.49 16.13
N ASP A 397 -12.57 16.64 15.12
CA ASP A 397 -11.25 16.16 14.68
C ASP A 397 -10.72 17.01 13.52
N VAL A 398 -9.63 17.73 13.77
CA VAL A 398 -8.96 18.62 12.80
C VAL A 398 -8.48 17.84 11.58
N GLY A 399 -7.92 16.65 11.78
CA GLY A 399 -7.41 15.80 10.72
C GLY A 399 -8.51 15.35 9.77
N LEU A 400 -9.59 14.77 10.33
CA LEU A 400 -10.75 14.31 9.56
C LEU A 400 -11.42 15.46 8.80
N MET A 401 -11.65 16.59 9.48
CA MET A 401 -12.22 17.79 8.84
C MET A 401 -11.41 18.23 7.62
N SER A 402 -10.08 18.24 7.76
CA SER A 402 -9.18 18.64 6.67
C SER A 402 -9.21 17.66 5.50
N LEU A 403 -9.15 16.36 5.77
CA LEU A 403 -9.21 15.33 4.72
C LEU A 403 -10.56 15.33 4.01
N TYR A 404 -11.64 15.51 4.75
CA TYR A 404 -12.98 15.60 4.15
C TYR A 404 -13.17 16.84 3.27
N ILE A 405 -12.66 18.00 3.67
CA ILE A 405 -12.66 19.21 2.83
C ILE A 405 -11.86 18.96 1.54
N ASN A 406 -10.69 18.31 1.64
CA ASN A 406 -9.90 17.93 0.48
C ASN A 406 -10.64 16.98 -0.44
N GLU A 407 -11.34 16.00 0.13
CA GLU A 407 -12.16 15.04 -0.60
C GLU A 407 -13.31 15.74 -1.35
N CYS A 408 -14.05 16.64 -0.70
CA CYS A 408 -15.09 17.43 -1.33
C CYS A 408 -14.56 18.28 -2.50
N ARG A 409 -13.43 18.96 -2.32
CA ARG A 409 -12.80 19.76 -3.37
C ARG A 409 -12.34 18.91 -4.54
N SER A 410 -11.68 17.80 -4.26
CA SER A 410 -11.20 16.88 -5.28
C SER A 410 -12.33 16.28 -6.09
N LEU A 411 -13.41 15.88 -5.43
CA LEU A 411 -14.58 15.32 -6.10
C LEU A 411 -15.37 16.39 -6.87
N SER A 412 -15.39 17.64 -6.39
CA SER A 412 -15.95 18.80 -7.12
C SER A 412 -15.20 19.03 -8.43
N GLU A 413 -13.86 19.02 -8.41
CA GLU A 413 -13.03 19.14 -9.62
C GLU A 413 -13.31 17.98 -10.60
N ILE A 414 -13.42 16.74 -10.11
CA ILE A 414 -13.80 15.59 -10.92
C ILE A 414 -15.21 15.78 -11.53
N ALA A 415 -16.18 16.26 -10.75
CA ALA A 415 -17.53 16.57 -11.23
C ALA A 415 -17.50 17.60 -12.39
N GLY A 416 -16.67 18.64 -12.26
CA GLY A 416 -16.44 19.63 -13.32
C GLY A 416 -15.87 19.02 -14.60
N VAL A 417 -14.88 18.12 -14.50
CA VAL A 417 -14.33 17.37 -15.66
C VAL A 417 -15.38 16.51 -16.34
N LEU A 418 -16.32 15.95 -15.56
CA LEU A 418 -17.41 15.11 -16.05
C LEU A 418 -18.65 15.91 -16.51
N GLY A 419 -18.65 17.25 -16.33
CA GLY A 419 -19.77 18.12 -16.68
C GLY A 419 -20.99 18.00 -15.75
N LYS A 420 -20.80 17.54 -14.51
CA LYS A 420 -21.84 17.35 -13.49
C LYS A 420 -21.99 18.62 -12.63
N THR A 421 -22.42 19.73 -13.22
CA THR A 421 -22.37 21.10 -12.63
C THR A 421 -23.13 21.22 -11.31
N GLU A 422 -24.30 20.59 -11.16
CA GLU A 422 -25.07 20.66 -9.91
C GLU A 422 -24.31 19.98 -8.76
N ILE A 423 -23.66 18.86 -9.02
CA ILE A 423 -22.86 18.13 -8.02
C ILE A 423 -21.56 18.88 -7.71
N GLU A 424 -20.94 19.49 -8.71
CA GLU A 424 -19.78 20.37 -8.53
C GLU A 424 -20.10 21.51 -7.56
N GLN A 425 -21.26 22.16 -7.73
CA GLN A 425 -21.71 23.21 -6.83
C GLN A 425 -22.00 22.68 -5.42
N GLU A 426 -22.75 21.57 -5.27
CA GLU A 426 -23.03 20.92 -3.98
C GLU A 426 -21.74 20.68 -3.18
N LEU A 427 -20.73 20.07 -3.83
CA LEU A 427 -19.47 19.73 -3.18
C LEU A 427 -18.62 20.95 -2.84
N THR A 428 -18.66 21.99 -3.68
CA THR A 428 -17.99 23.27 -3.42
C THR A 428 -18.59 23.97 -2.20
N GLU A 429 -19.92 24.02 -2.11
CA GLU A 429 -20.63 24.60 -0.98
C GLU A 429 -20.39 23.82 0.31
N ARG A 430 -20.37 22.49 0.23
CA ARG A 430 -20.05 21.60 1.35
C ARG A 430 -18.63 21.84 1.85
N ALA A 431 -17.63 21.88 0.96
CA ALA A 431 -16.25 22.18 1.30
C ALA A 431 -16.12 23.56 1.98
N ALA A 432 -16.83 24.57 1.48
CA ALA A 432 -16.82 25.91 2.06
C ALA A 432 -17.45 25.94 3.48
N SER A 433 -18.54 25.20 3.69
CA SER A 433 -19.20 25.09 5.00
C SER A 433 -18.26 24.47 6.04
N TYR A 434 -17.64 23.31 5.73
CA TYR A 434 -16.71 22.66 6.65
C TYR A 434 -15.41 23.45 6.84
N SER A 435 -14.95 24.21 5.83
CA SER A 435 -13.81 25.11 5.97
C SER A 435 -14.06 26.18 7.04
N LYS A 436 -15.25 26.80 7.04
CA LYS A 436 -15.64 27.79 8.08
C LYS A 436 -15.69 27.17 9.48
N LYS A 437 -16.11 25.91 9.59
CA LYS A 437 -16.10 25.21 10.87
C LYS A 437 -14.67 24.88 11.31
N LEU A 438 -13.81 24.45 10.39
CA LEU A 438 -12.39 24.19 10.66
C LEU A 438 -11.66 25.45 11.15
N GLU A 439 -11.96 26.63 10.59
CA GLU A 439 -11.42 27.93 11.06
C GLU A 439 -11.66 28.14 12.56
N THR A 440 -12.79 27.68 13.10
CA THR A 440 -13.11 27.82 14.54
C THR A 440 -12.28 26.93 15.46
N LEU A 441 -11.49 26.01 14.89
CA LEU A 441 -10.57 25.17 15.64
C LEU A 441 -9.15 25.77 15.73
N TRP A 442 -8.89 26.95 15.15
CA TRP A 442 -7.68 27.70 15.35
C TRP A 442 -7.61 28.25 16.78
N ASN A 443 -6.52 27.95 17.47
CA ASN A 443 -6.23 28.53 18.78
C ASN A 443 -5.19 29.64 18.63
N GLU A 444 -5.63 30.89 18.71
CA GLU A 444 -4.77 32.07 18.47
C GLU A 444 -3.64 32.18 19.47
N GLU A 445 -3.88 31.84 20.74
CA GLU A 445 -2.84 31.90 21.79
C GLU A 445 -1.77 30.82 21.57
N PHE A 446 -2.20 29.62 21.15
CA PHE A 446 -1.30 28.49 20.95
C PHE A 446 -0.65 28.44 19.58
N GLY A 447 -1.22 29.10 18.57
CA GLY A 447 -0.67 29.15 17.20
C GLY A 447 -0.83 27.86 16.39
N LEU A 448 -1.85 27.05 16.70
CA LEU A 448 -2.12 25.77 16.04
C LEU A 448 -3.63 25.50 15.98
N TYR A 449 -4.07 24.72 15.00
CA TYR A 449 -5.39 24.11 15.03
C TYR A 449 -5.40 22.97 16.04
N LEU A 450 -6.42 22.93 16.91
CA LEU A 450 -6.53 21.93 17.96
C LEU A 450 -7.85 21.18 17.85
N ASN A 451 -7.82 19.88 18.12
CA ASN A 451 -9.04 19.11 18.34
C ASN A 451 -9.84 19.70 19.50
N LYS A 452 -11.17 19.64 19.41
CA LYS A 452 -12.05 20.22 20.42
C LYS A 452 -13.01 19.18 20.97
N ASP A 453 -12.98 19.00 22.26
CA ASP A 453 -13.96 18.19 22.98
C ASP A 453 -15.35 18.81 22.86
N LEU A 454 -16.30 18.06 22.28
CA LEU A 454 -17.65 18.55 22.00
C LEU A 454 -18.59 18.51 23.20
N VAL A 455 -18.22 17.81 24.28
CA VAL A 455 -18.97 17.80 25.55
C VAL A 455 -18.67 19.04 26.38
N THR A 456 -17.38 19.35 26.52
CA THR A 456 -16.90 20.44 27.37
C THR A 456 -16.65 21.75 26.61
N GLY A 457 -16.47 21.68 25.31
CA GLY A 457 -16.09 22.81 24.46
C GLY A 457 -14.63 23.23 24.59
N GLN A 458 -13.80 22.44 25.28
CA GLN A 458 -12.39 22.75 25.51
C GLN A 458 -11.50 22.17 24.39
N PHE A 459 -10.38 22.82 24.12
CA PHE A 459 -9.35 22.30 23.22
C PHE A 459 -8.55 21.16 23.84
N SER A 460 -8.18 20.17 23.02
CA SER A 460 -7.26 19.12 23.39
C SER A 460 -5.84 19.50 23.00
N TYR A 461 -4.90 19.38 23.93
CA TYR A 461 -3.48 19.69 23.73
C TYR A 461 -2.64 18.42 23.51
N ARG A 462 -3.25 17.33 23.10
CA ARG A 462 -2.54 16.12 22.64
C ARG A 462 -2.18 16.29 21.16
N LEU A 463 -0.95 16.70 20.88
CA LEU A 463 -0.53 17.18 19.57
C LEU A 463 -0.06 16.05 18.66
N SER A 464 -0.66 15.94 17.50
CA SER A 464 -0.34 14.98 16.43
C SER A 464 -0.08 15.70 15.11
N PRO A 465 0.64 15.09 14.14
CA PRO A 465 0.80 15.66 12.79
C PRO A 465 -0.52 15.97 12.08
N THR A 466 -1.63 15.34 12.44
CA THR A 466 -2.96 15.61 11.88
C THR A 466 -3.42 17.06 12.09
N LEU A 467 -2.88 17.74 13.10
CA LEU A 467 -3.19 19.15 13.38
C LEU A 467 -2.57 20.13 12.37
N PHE A 468 -1.66 19.63 11.51
CA PHE A 468 -1.09 20.37 10.38
C PHE A 468 -1.87 20.13 9.06
N TYR A 469 -2.84 19.21 9.01
CA TYR A 469 -3.63 18.94 7.81
C TYR A 469 -4.48 20.11 7.30
N PRO A 470 -4.86 21.12 8.12
CA PRO A 470 -5.47 22.35 7.58
C PRO A 470 -4.64 23.04 6.50
N LEU A 471 -3.30 22.86 6.51
CA LEU A 471 -2.41 23.33 5.44
C LEU A 471 -2.74 22.70 4.08
N LEU A 472 -3.14 21.43 4.07
CA LEU A 472 -3.50 20.71 2.84
C LEU A 472 -4.66 21.36 2.10
N VAL A 473 -5.59 21.94 2.85
CA VAL A 473 -6.82 22.56 2.33
C VAL A 473 -6.76 24.09 2.34
N LYS A 474 -5.60 24.69 2.53
CA LYS A 474 -5.41 26.16 2.48
C LYS A 474 -6.40 26.94 3.35
N VAL A 475 -6.77 26.40 4.51
CA VAL A 475 -7.60 27.12 5.49
C VAL A 475 -6.76 28.10 6.29
N PRO A 476 -5.56 27.78 6.81
CA PRO A 476 -4.68 28.77 7.40
C PRO A 476 -4.27 29.84 6.39
N ASN A 477 -4.16 31.10 6.81
CA ASN A 477 -3.44 32.10 6.04
C ASN A 477 -1.91 31.91 6.15
N GLN A 478 -1.11 32.66 5.38
CA GLN A 478 0.36 32.51 5.38
C GLN A 478 0.98 32.77 6.76
N GLU A 479 0.45 33.73 7.53
CA GLU A 479 0.94 34.03 8.89
C GLU A 479 0.69 32.87 9.84
N GLN A 480 -0.53 32.33 9.85
CA GLN A 480 -0.89 31.14 10.62
C GLN A 480 -0.01 29.94 10.23
N ALA A 481 0.16 29.66 8.94
CA ALA A 481 1.03 28.59 8.47
C ALA A 481 2.48 28.78 8.95
N THR A 482 3.00 30.00 8.91
CA THR A 482 4.35 30.32 9.40
C THR A 482 4.46 30.10 10.91
N ARG A 483 3.44 30.46 11.69
CA ARG A 483 3.39 30.20 13.13
C ARG A 483 3.38 28.71 13.42
N MET A 484 2.54 27.93 12.74
CA MET A 484 2.49 26.47 12.88
C MET A 484 3.87 25.83 12.67
N MET A 485 4.62 26.29 11.66
CA MET A 485 5.99 25.79 11.45
C MET A 485 6.95 26.22 12.53
N LYS A 486 7.00 27.51 12.84
CA LYS A 486 7.97 28.09 13.77
C LYS A 486 7.76 27.66 15.22
N GLU A 487 6.50 27.65 15.66
CA GLU A 487 6.14 27.41 17.06
C GLU A 487 6.03 25.91 17.39
N HIS A 488 5.68 25.05 16.40
CA HIS A 488 5.38 23.64 16.62
C HIS A 488 6.23 22.69 15.78
N PHE A 489 6.26 22.82 14.45
CA PHE A 489 7.03 21.91 13.60
C PHE A 489 8.51 21.89 13.96
N TYR A 490 9.13 23.08 14.11
CA TYR A 490 10.54 23.23 14.51
C TYR A 490 10.80 23.18 16.01
N ASN A 491 9.76 22.92 16.83
CA ASN A 491 9.91 22.79 18.27
C ASN A 491 10.49 21.42 18.64
N PRO A 492 11.70 21.36 19.24
CA PRO A 492 12.32 20.08 19.59
C PRO A 492 11.59 19.35 20.74
N GLU A 493 10.80 20.06 21.56
CA GLU A 493 9.95 19.44 22.58
C GLU A 493 8.68 18.80 21.98
N GLU A 494 8.36 19.11 20.70
CA GLU A 494 7.15 18.62 20.07
C GLU A 494 7.47 17.72 18.86
N PHE A 495 7.79 18.30 17.70
CA PHE A 495 7.89 17.52 16.46
C PHE A 495 9.29 17.50 15.85
N TRP A 496 10.16 18.45 16.19
CA TRP A 496 11.47 18.51 15.59
C TRP A 496 12.47 17.54 16.21
N GLY A 497 13.20 16.81 15.38
CA GLY A 497 14.21 15.86 15.82
C GLY A 497 15.16 15.50 14.68
N GLU A 498 15.95 14.45 14.86
CA GLU A 498 16.84 13.94 13.81
C GLU A 498 16.04 13.47 12.59
N TYR A 499 14.94 12.79 12.84
CA TYR A 499 14.00 12.33 11.81
C TYR A 499 12.76 13.23 11.71
N ILE A 500 11.81 12.87 10.84
CA ILE A 500 10.55 13.58 10.64
C ILE A 500 9.60 13.43 11.84
N MET A 501 8.41 14.01 11.75
CA MET A 501 7.45 14.12 12.84
C MET A 501 6.99 12.76 13.36
N PRO A 502 7.06 12.53 14.68
CA PRO A 502 6.41 11.38 15.33
C PRO A 502 4.89 11.54 15.33
N SER A 503 4.18 10.43 15.52
CA SER A 503 2.70 10.39 15.56
C SER A 503 2.05 11.16 16.71
N ILE A 504 2.80 11.49 17.74
CA ILE A 504 2.42 12.34 18.87
C ILE A 504 3.63 13.17 19.29
N ALA A 505 3.42 14.38 19.79
CA ALA A 505 4.49 15.27 20.22
C ALA A 505 5.39 14.62 21.29
N ARG A 506 6.69 14.96 21.29
CA ARG A 506 7.72 14.41 22.18
C ARG A 506 7.46 14.71 23.66
N ASN A 507 6.79 15.82 23.95
CA ASN A 507 6.39 16.21 25.30
C ASN A 507 5.08 15.56 25.78
N ASP A 508 4.36 14.81 24.93
CA ASP A 508 3.23 14.00 25.36
C ASP A 508 3.71 12.81 26.20
N SER A 509 3.00 12.52 27.28
CA SER A 509 3.35 11.42 28.18
C SER A 509 3.41 10.06 27.50
N ALA A 510 2.62 9.85 26.43
CA ALA A 510 2.55 8.62 25.66
C ALA A 510 3.66 8.48 24.60
N TYR A 511 4.43 9.52 24.33
CA TYR A 511 5.53 9.47 23.35
C TYR A 511 6.56 8.37 23.68
N LYS A 512 6.88 8.22 24.96
CA LYS A 512 7.87 7.24 25.43
C LYS A 512 7.42 5.79 25.32
N ASP A 513 6.14 5.54 25.05
CA ASP A 513 5.63 4.18 24.82
C ASP A 513 6.29 3.53 23.60
N ASN A 514 6.69 4.37 22.62
CA ASN A 514 7.30 3.92 21.36
C ASN A 514 6.55 2.72 20.75
N HIS A 515 5.22 2.78 20.79
CA HIS A 515 4.38 1.65 20.46
C HIS A 515 3.29 2.03 19.46
N TYR A 516 3.44 1.61 18.22
CA TYR A 516 2.49 1.80 17.11
C TYR A 516 2.21 3.31 16.89
N TRP A 517 0.99 3.83 17.06
CA TRP A 517 0.66 5.27 16.91
C TRP A 517 1.01 6.13 18.16
N ARG A 518 1.83 5.63 19.05
CA ARG A 518 2.25 6.27 20.30
C ARG A 518 3.75 6.57 20.25
N GLY A 519 4.14 7.60 19.50
CA GLY A 519 5.50 8.12 19.44
C GLY A 519 6.33 7.67 18.22
N ARG A 520 5.87 6.71 17.43
CA ARG A 520 6.59 6.27 16.21
C ARG A 520 6.29 7.18 15.02
N ILE A 521 7.17 7.17 14.03
CA ILE A 521 7.01 7.90 12.76
C ILE A 521 6.18 7.06 11.79
N TRP A 522 5.20 7.68 11.17
CA TRP A 522 4.34 7.07 10.16
C TRP A 522 4.40 7.86 8.85
N ALA A 523 4.71 7.15 7.77
CA ALA A 523 4.88 7.76 6.46
C ALA A 523 3.63 8.50 5.96
N PRO A 524 2.38 7.96 6.04
CA PRO A 524 1.20 8.63 5.53
C PRO A 524 0.92 9.97 6.24
N MET A 525 1.12 10.06 7.57
CA MET A 525 0.93 11.32 8.29
C MET A 525 1.89 12.40 7.78
N ASN A 526 3.16 12.04 7.65
CA ASN A 526 4.20 12.95 7.18
C ASN A 526 4.00 13.34 5.71
N PHE A 527 3.53 12.42 4.89
CA PHE A 527 3.19 12.68 3.48
C PHE A 527 2.08 13.74 3.35
N LEU A 528 1.01 13.63 4.12
CA LEU A 528 -0.09 14.58 4.10
C LEU A 528 0.35 15.97 4.63
N VAL A 529 1.19 16.03 5.67
CA VAL A 529 1.79 17.29 6.15
C VAL A 529 2.67 17.91 5.06
N TYR A 530 3.53 17.13 4.40
CA TYR A 530 4.37 17.61 3.31
C TYR A 530 3.54 18.21 2.16
N LEU A 531 2.46 17.56 1.75
CA LEU A 531 1.55 18.09 0.74
C LEU A 531 0.93 19.43 1.18
N GLY A 532 0.61 19.56 2.47
CA GLY A 532 0.11 20.80 3.04
C GLY A 532 1.14 21.94 3.03
N ILE A 533 2.37 21.66 3.43
CA ILE A 533 3.47 22.64 3.45
C ILE A 533 3.71 23.24 2.05
N ARG A 534 3.62 22.42 0.99
CA ARG A 534 3.80 22.85 -0.41
C ARG A 534 2.80 23.93 -0.88
N ASN A 535 1.72 24.12 -0.16
CA ASN A 535 0.69 25.12 -0.47
C ASN A 535 1.09 26.56 -0.02
N TYR A 536 2.20 26.72 0.66
CA TYR A 536 2.62 27.97 1.31
C TYR A 536 4.05 28.33 0.97
N GLU A 537 4.40 29.61 1.20
CA GLU A 537 5.79 30.09 1.11
C GLU A 537 6.60 29.62 2.32
N LEU A 538 6.90 28.32 2.37
CA LEU A 538 7.61 27.62 3.45
C LEU A 538 8.74 26.72 2.90
N PRO A 539 9.67 27.26 2.06
CA PRO A 539 10.64 26.44 1.34
C PRO A 539 11.59 25.66 2.25
N ASP A 540 11.96 26.23 3.41
CA ASP A 540 12.85 25.55 4.36
C ASP A 540 12.16 24.33 4.98
N ALA A 541 10.91 24.48 5.44
CA ALA A 541 10.14 23.37 6.01
C ALA A 541 9.86 22.26 4.97
N GLN A 542 9.56 22.66 3.74
CA GLN A 542 9.37 21.71 2.63
C GLN A 542 10.64 20.90 2.37
N LYS A 543 11.78 21.56 2.24
CA LYS A 543 13.07 20.93 2.02
C LYS A 543 13.49 20.03 3.18
N ASP A 544 13.38 20.51 4.42
CA ASP A 544 13.75 19.77 5.62
C ASP A 544 12.92 18.49 5.77
N MET A 545 11.60 18.58 5.51
CA MET A 545 10.71 17.43 5.51
C MET A 545 11.13 16.40 4.47
N ALA A 546 11.46 16.84 3.26
CA ALA A 546 11.88 15.95 2.18
C ALA A 546 13.24 15.29 2.48
N GLU A 547 14.23 16.04 2.97
CA GLU A 547 15.55 15.51 3.33
C GLU A 547 15.45 14.48 4.47
N LYS A 548 14.69 14.77 5.54
CA LYS A 548 14.51 13.84 6.67
C LYS A 548 13.77 12.58 6.25
N SER A 549 12.73 12.70 5.41
CA SER A 549 12.00 11.56 4.86
C SER A 549 12.91 10.65 4.03
N LYS A 550 13.67 11.26 3.11
CA LYS A 550 14.68 10.57 2.29
C LYS A 550 15.71 9.82 3.16
N ASN A 551 16.29 10.50 4.14
CA ASN A 551 17.34 9.93 4.97
C ASN A 551 16.82 8.75 5.80
N LEU A 552 15.60 8.85 6.33
CA LEU A 552 14.97 7.78 7.09
C LEU A 552 14.73 6.54 6.24
N LEU A 553 14.15 6.69 5.04
CA LEU A 553 13.93 5.56 4.15
C LEU A 553 15.24 4.94 3.68
N LEU A 554 16.22 5.75 3.27
CA LEU A 554 17.50 5.24 2.77
C LEU A 554 18.31 4.50 3.83
N LYS A 555 18.16 4.87 5.10
CA LYS A 555 18.81 4.17 6.22
C LYS A 555 18.40 2.70 6.26
N SER A 556 17.11 2.40 6.20
CA SER A 556 16.61 1.02 6.20
C SER A 556 16.78 0.32 4.84
N TRP A 557 16.56 1.07 3.75
CA TRP A 557 16.63 0.49 2.41
C TRP A 557 18.05 0.04 2.03
N ILE A 558 19.05 0.92 2.21
CA ILE A 558 20.45 0.60 1.84
C ILE A 558 21.07 -0.38 2.83
N GLY A 559 20.74 -0.26 4.12
CA GLY A 559 21.32 -1.11 5.17
C GLY A 559 20.72 -2.51 5.23
N GLU A 560 19.40 -2.62 5.04
CA GLU A 560 18.63 -3.83 5.36
C GLU A 560 17.75 -4.32 4.21
N ASN A 561 17.62 -3.54 3.15
CA ASN A 561 16.69 -3.77 2.03
C ASN A 561 15.20 -3.81 2.49
N HIS A 562 14.86 -3.03 3.51
CA HIS A 562 13.54 -2.97 4.12
C HIS A 562 12.86 -1.62 3.90
N VAL A 563 11.51 -1.65 3.85
CA VAL A 563 10.61 -0.50 3.86
C VAL A 563 9.60 -0.74 4.97
N TYR A 564 9.86 -0.18 6.13
CA TYR A 564 9.08 -0.48 7.33
C TYR A 564 7.70 0.20 7.34
N GLU A 565 6.76 -0.43 8.02
CA GLU A 565 5.42 0.12 8.29
C GLU A 565 5.48 1.41 9.10
N ASN A 566 6.36 1.45 10.11
CA ASN A 566 6.60 2.60 10.96
C ASN A 566 8.03 2.56 11.52
N TYR A 567 8.52 3.69 12.06
CA TYR A 567 9.90 3.85 12.50
C TYR A 567 9.97 4.48 13.89
N ASN A 568 10.99 4.16 14.66
CA ASN A 568 11.31 4.82 15.91
C ASN A 568 11.75 6.27 15.67
N ALA A 569 11.16 7.23 16.38
CA ALA A 569 11.41 8.65 16.16
C ALA A 569 12.78 9.13 16.70
N GLU A 570 13.44 8.36 17.57
CA GLU A 570 14.76 8.69 18.11
C GLU A 570 15.89 8.02 17.33
N THR A 571 15.69 6.76 16.93
CA THR A 571 16.76 5.95 16.32
C THR A 571 16.60 5.74 14.81
N GLY A 572 15.41 5.97 14.25
CA GLY A 572 15.06 5.66 12.88
C GLY A 572 15.00 4.16 12.58
N GLN A 573 15.02 3.29 13.60
CA GLN A 573 14.86 1.84 13.44
C GLN A 573 13.41 1.47 13.20
N GLY A 574 13.18 0.47 12.33
CA GLY A 574 11.83 -0.06 12.07
C GLY A 574 11.50 -1.34 12.82
N ASP A 575 12.52 -2.09 13.26
CA ASP A 575 12.39 -3.43 13.85
C ASP A 575 12.60 -3.50 15.37
N ASP A 576 12.75 -2.36 16.03
CA ASP A 576 12.92 -2.23 17.47
C ASP A 576 11.63 -2.43 18.28
N ALA A 577 10.50 -2.56 17.61
CA ALA A 577 9.19 -2.83 18.20
C ALA A 577 8.44 -3.91 17.41
N GLY A 578 7.70 -4.77 18.11
CA GLY A 578 7.03 -5.95 17.53
C GLY A 578 5.87 -5.65 16.57
N TRP A 579 5.51 -4.39 16.38
CA TRP A 579 4.36 -3.94 15.58
C TRP A 579 4.80 -3.02 14.44
N SER A 580 5.75 -3.48 13.63
CA SER A 580 6.17 -2.83 12.40
C SER A 580 6.54 -3.89 11.38
N ASP A 581 5.78 -4.00 10.31
CA ASP A 581 6.11 -4.90 9.20
C ASP A 581 7.35 -4.38 8.48
N LYS A 582 8.22 -5.30 8.07
CA LYS A 582 9.52 -4.98 7.46
C LYS A 582 9.45 -4.65 5.98
N PHE A 583 8.32 -4.95 5.32
CA PHE A 583 8.17 -4.74 3.89
C PHE A 583 6.76 -4.23 3.53
N TYR A 584 6.42 -3.06 4.09
CA TYR A 584 5.10 -2.45 4.01
C TYR A 584 5.09 -1.29 3.00
N HIS A 585 4.19 -1.32 2.02
CA HIS A 585 4.27 -0.40 0.89
C HIS A 585 4.14 1.09 1.24
N TRP A 586 3.32 1.47 2.22
CA TRP A 586 3.14 2.89 2.54
C TRP A 586 4.38 3.55 3.17
N GLY A 587 5.32 2.76 3.73
CA GLY A 587 6.62 3.28 4.14
C GLY A 587 7.36 3.98 3.00
N ALA A 588 7.09 3.56 1.76
CA ALA A 588 7.64 4.19 0.56
C ALA A 588 7.12 5.60 0.27
N LEU A 589 6.05 6.06 0.94
CA LEU A 589 5.63 7.47 0.87
C LEU A 589 6.74 8.44 1.31
N LEU A 590 7.65 8.00 2.20
CA LEU A 590 8.86 8.78 2.53
C LEU A 590 9.74 9.02 1.30
N GLY A 591 9.90 8.01 0.44
CA GLY A 591 10.60 8.12 -0.83
C GLY A 591 9.82 8.96 -1.84
N PHE A 592 8.50 8.81 -1.86
CA PHE A 592 7.63 9.56 -2.75
C PHE A 592 7.67 11.07 -2.47
N ILE A 593 7.77 11.48 -1.18
CA ILE A 593 8.06 12.87 -0.79
C ILE A 593 9.35 13.38 -1.48
N GLY A 594 10.44 12.61 -1.41
CA GLY A 594 11.71 12.98 -2.03
C GLY A 594 11.63 13.04 -3.56
N ILE A 595 10.87 12.15 -4.19
CA ILE A 595 10.63 12.16 -5.64
C ILE A 595 9.81 13.39 -6.06
N MET A 596 8.81 13.77 -5.26
CA MET A 596 8.03 15.00 -5.47
C MET A 596 8.88 16.27 -5.32
N GLU A 597 9.73 16.33 -4.29
CA GLU A 597 10.60 17.50 -4.04
C GLU A 597 11.56 17.75 -5.20
N GLU A 598 12.05 16.69 -5.83
CA GLU A 598 12.92 16.80 -7.02
C GLU A 598 12.16 17.09 -8.33
N GLY A 599 10.85 17.30 -8.26
CA GLY A 599 10.01 17.72 -9.37
C GLY A 599 9.61 16.62 -10.36
N TYR A 600 9.74 15.33 -9.98
CA TYR A 600 9.33 14.22 -10.84
C TYR A 600 7.82 13.96 -10.82
N VAL A 601 7.10 14.51 -9.86
CA VAL A 601 5.64 14.43 -9.75
C VAL A 601 5.05 15.83 -9.89
N ALA A 602 3.99 15.96 -10.70
CA ALA A 602 3.30 17.23 -10.87
C ALA A 602 2.76 17.75 -9.51
N SER A 603 2.80 19.07 -9.33
CA SER A 603 2.22 19.70 -8.14
C SER A 603 0.73 19.39 -8.05
N PRO A 604 0.21 19.03 -6.86
CA PRO A 604 -1.23 18.91 -6.62
C PRO A 604 -2.03 20.18 -6.95
N GLU A 605 -1.38 21.33 -6.98
CA GLU A 605 -2.01 22.63 -7.25
C GLU A 605 -2.36 22.89 -8.71
N LEU A 606 -1.81 22.13 -9.65
CA LEU A 606 -2.15 22.31 -11.06
C LEU A 606 -3.63 21.99 -11.28
N PRO A 607 -4.38 22.88 -11.96
CA PRO A 607 -5.78 22.63 -12.25
C PRO A 607 -5.93 21.39 -13.13
N LEU A 608 -7.02 20.65 -12.97
CA LEU A 608 -7.34 19.46 -13.78
C LEU A 608 -7.54 19.78 -15.26
N VAL A 609 -8.00 20.99 -15.55
CA VAL A 609 -8.27 21.47 -16.90
C VAL A 609 -7.42 22.71 -17.10
N ASP A 610 -6.58 22.74 -18.14
CA ASP A 610 -5.98 23.97 -18.61
C ASP A 610 -7.10 24.94 -18.97
N LYS A 611 -7.17 26.06 -18.28
CA LYS A 611 -8.10 27.14 -18.63
C LYS A 611 -7.55 27.81 -19.90
N ASN A 612 -7.76 27.15 -21.05
CA ASN A 612 -7.63 27.76 -22.37
C ASN A 612 -8.99 28.19 -22.89
#